data_e9100c9e52cb91188678c9ad6ff8db16
#
_entry.id   e9100c9e52cb91188678c9ad6ff8db16
#
_cell.length_a   1.000
_cell.length_b   1.000
_cell.length_c   1.000
_cell.angle_alpha   90.00
_cell.angle_beta   90.00
_cell.angle_gamma   90.00
#
_symmetry.space_group_name_H-M   'P 1'
#
loop_
_entity.id
_entity.type
_entity.pdbx_description
1 polymer ?
#
loop_
_entity_poly.entity_id
_entity_poly.type
_entity_poly.pdbx_seq_one_letter_code
_entity_poly.pdbx_strand_id
1 'polypeptide(L)'
;MCSGKVYFDLLEERDARGLNDIYLLRFEQFYPFPAMSALKELERFQNAEMVWCQEEPKIQGAWSFMEPNIEWVLSRMKAKFKRPIYVGRPASASPATGLASQHKEQQKLLVEEALNLKENKK
;
A
#
# COMPACT_ATOMS: atom_id res chain seq x y z
N MET A 1 -2.16 -2.92 -0.08
CA MET A 1 -2.71 -2.50 -1.38
C MET A 1 -1.70 -1.64 -2.10
N CYS A 2 -1.62 -1.77 -3.39
CA CYS A 2 -0.66 -1.03 -4.19
C CYS A 2 -1.11 -1.01 -5.65
N SER A 3 -0.33 -0.35 -6.49
CA SER A 3 -0.56 -0.33 -7.92
C SER A 3 0.79 -0.29 -8.64
N GLY A 4 0.84 -0.83 -9.85
CA GLY A 4 2.00 -0.77 -10.68
C GLY A 4 3.15 -1.69 -10.26
N LYS A 5 4.34 -1.25 -10.59
CA LYS A 5 5.57 -2.03 -10.45
C LYS A 5 5.93 -2.39 -9.01
N VAL A 6 5.55 -1.57 -8.05
CA VAL A 6 5.86 -1.82 -6.63
C VAL A 6 5.27 -3.15 -6.14
N TYR A 7 4.20 -3.60 -6.77
CA TYR A 7 3.61 -4.90 -6.44
C TYR A 7 4.63 -6.03 -6.53
N PHE A 8 5.44 -6.02 -7.57
CA PHE A 8 6.44 -7.09 -7.79
C PHE A 8 7.58 -7.00 -6.77
N ASP A 9 7.97 -5.80 -6.39
CA ASP A 9 8.99 -5.60 -5.36
C ASP A 9 8.49 -6.10 -3.99
N LEU A 10 7.23 -5.82 -3.67
CA LEU A 10 6.61 -6.29 -2.44
C LEU A 10 6.47 -7.82 -2.44
N LEU A 11 6.05 -8.38 -3.55
CA LEU A 11 5.87 -9.83 -3.68
C LEU A 11 7.18 -10.56 -3.51
N GLU A 12 8.24 -10.09 -4.20
CA GLU A 12 9.56 -10.68 -4.11
C GLU A 12 10.10 -10.68 -2.69
N GLU A 13 10.01 -9.55 -2.00
CA GLU A 13 10.51 -9.43 -0.63
C GLU A 13 9.67 -10.25 0.35
N ARG A 14 8.36 -10.25 0.18
CA ARG A 14 7.48 -11.08 1.02
C ARG A 14 7.85 -12.55 0.91
N ASP A 15 8.06 -13.04 -0.31
CA ASP A 15 8.40 -14.43 -0.54
C ASP A 15 9.80 -14.75 -0.02
N ALA A 16 10.75 -13.83 -0.20
CA ALA A 16 12.12 -14.01 0.30
C ALA A 16 12.17 -14.12 1.81
N ARG A 17 11.29 -13.40 2.51
CA ARG A 17 11.19 -13.43 3.97
C ARG A 17 10.30 -14.55 4.50
N GLY A 18 9.60 -15.26 3.62
CA GLY A 18 8.67 -16.30 4.03
C GLY A 18 7.48 -15.81 4.81
N LEU A 19 7.05 -14.57 4.58
CA LEU A 19 5.91 -13.99 5.28
C LEU A 19 4.60 -14.56 4.72
N ASN A 20 3.77 -15.10 5.57
CA ASN A 20 2.50 -15.71 5.17
C ASN A 20 1.27 -15.01 5.77
N ASP A 21 1.47 -13.91 6.49
CA ASP A 21 0.41 -13.14 7.12
C ASP A 21 0.14 -11.81 6.40
N ILE A 22 0.68 -11.63 5.21
CA ILE A 22 0.52 -10.42 4.42
C ILE A 22 -0.12 -10.78 3.08
N TYR A 23 -1.25 -10.14 2.81
CA TYR A 23 -1.96 -10.28 1.55
C TYR A 23 -1.67 -9.06 0.68
N LEU A 24 -1.25 -9.28 -0.55
CA LEU A 24 -0.96 -8.21 -1.50
C LEU A 24 -2.13 -8.07 -2.47
N LEU A 25 -2.71 -6.89 -2.50
CA LEU A 25 -3.81 -6.59 -3.42
C LEU A 25 -3.38 -5.46 -4.35
N ARG A 26 -3.38 -5.74 -5.64
CA ARG A 26 -2.99 -4.79 -6.67
C ARG A 26 -4.22 -4.19 -7.34
N PHE A 27 -4.26 -2.86 -7.38
CA PHE A 27 -5.29 -2.14 -8.14
C PHE A 27 -4.73 -1.78 -9.50
N GLU A 28 -5.40 -2.18 -10.55
CA GLU A 28 -5.01 -1.86 -11.93
C GLU A 28 -5.86 -0.74 -12.50
N GLN A 29 -7.06 -0.53 -11.96
CA GLN A 29 -7.99 0.49 -12.42
C GLN A 29 -8.44 1.33 -11.23
N PHE A 30 -8.27 2.65 -11.33
CA PHE A 30 -8.69 3.57 -10.29
C PHE A 30 -10.02 4.25 -10.60
N TYR A 31 -10.28 4.49 -11.85
CA TYR A 31 -11.48 5.23 -12.24
C TYR A 31 -12.22 4.50 -13.35
N PRO A 32 -13.50 4.17 -13.13
CA PRO A 32 -14.19 4.32 -11.86
C PRO A 32 -13.59 3.39 -10.81
N PHE A 33 -13.61 3.83 -9.54
CA PHE A 33 -13.07 3.01 -8.46
C PHE A 33 -13.88 1.70 -8.34
N PRO A 34 -13.21 0.53 -8.30
CA PRO A 34 -13.91 -0.76 -8.26
C PRO A 34 -14.40 -1.08 -6.84
N ALA A 35 -15.35 -0.28 -6.36
CA ALA A 35 -15.79 -0.32 -4.97
C ALA A 35 -16.35 -1.68 -4.54
N MET A 36 -17.20 -2.28 -5.36
CA MET A 36 -17.83 -3.55 -5.00
C MET A 36 -16.84 -4.71 -5.04
N SER A 37 -15.94 -4.71 -6.03
CA SER A 37 -14.89 -5.73 -6.10
C SER A 37 -13.93 -5.60 -4.93
N ALA A 38 -13.56 -4.37 -4.57
CA ALA A 38 -12.69 -4.11 -3.42
C ALA A 38 -13.36 -4.55 -2.12
N LEU A 39 -14.63 -4.22 -1.94
CA LEU A 39 -15.37 -4.61 -0.75
C LEU A 39 -15.42 -6.14 -0.62
N LYS A 40 -15.74 -6.82 -1.69
CA LYS A 40 -15.83 -8.29 -1.70
C LYS A 40 -14.50 -8.92 -1.32
N GLU A 41 -13.40 -8.39 -1.84
CA GLU A 41 -12.06 -8.93 -1.55
C GLU A 41 -11.62 -8.60 -0.13
N LEU A 42 -11.82 -7.38 0.32
CA LEU A 42 -11.34 -6.93 1.64
C LEU A 42 -12.21 -7.46 2.79
N GLU A 43 -13.47 -7.81 2.54
CA GLU A 43 -14.32 -8.42 3.57
C GLU A 43 -13.73 -9.68 4.17
N ARG A 44 -12.85 -10.33 3.45
CA ARG A 44 -12.15 -11.53 3.94
C ARG A 44 -11.17 -11.22 5.07
N PHE A 45 -10.82 -9.95 5.28
CA PHE A 45 -9.76 -9.54 6.20
C PHE A 45 -10.25 -8.46 7.16
N GLN A 46 -11.26 -8.79 7.98
CA GLN A 46 -11.89 -7.81 8.87
C GLN A 46 -10.93 -7.27 9.94
N ASN A 47 -9.95 -8.07 10.34
CA ASN A 47 -9.02 -7.70 11.40
C ASN A 47 -7.67 -7.21 10.89
N ALA A 48 -7.49 -7.14 9.59
CA ALA A 48 -6.21 -6.77 8.99
C ALA A 48 -6.03 -5.25 8.94
N GLU A 49 -4.79 -4.81 9.11
CA GLU A 49 -4.42 -3.44 8.81
C GLU A 49 -4.36 -3.27 7.31
N MET A 50 -4.96 -2.19 6.83
CA MET A 50 -4.98 -1.87 5.42
C MET A 50 -3.92 -0.84 5.11
N VAL A 51 -2.99 -1.18 4.23
CA VAL A 51 -1.85 -0.35 3.87
C VAL A 51 -1.92 -0.01 2.40
N TRP A 52 -1.76 1.26 2.06
CA TRP A 52 -1.54 1.68 0.67
C TRP A 52 -0.07 2.00 0.50
N CYS A 53 0.58 1.30 -0.43
CA CYS A 53 1.99 1.48 -0.73
C CYS A 53 2.15 2.02 -2.15
N GLN A 54 2.89 3.11 -2.31
CA GLN A 54 3.16 3.68 -3.63
C GLN A 54 4.60 4.17 -3.72
N GLU A 55 5.11 4.22 -4.95
CA GLU A 55 6.47 4.71 -5.21
C GLU A 55 6.53 6.23 -5.28
N GLU A 56 5.47 6.88 -5.70
CA GLU A 56 5.39 8.32 -5.86
C GLU A 56 5.32 9.01 -4.50
N PRO A 57 5.75 10.28 -4.39
CA PRO A 57 5.53 11.04 -3.17
C PRO A 57 4.05 11.14 -2.79
N LYS A 58 3.77 11.38 -1.53
CA LYS A 58 2.42 11.32 -0.97
C LYS A 58 1.40 12.19 -1.71
N ILE A 59 1.82 13.37 -2.18
CA ILE A 59 0.93 14.28 -2.90
C ILE A 59 0.78 13.94 -4.37
N GLN A 60 1.51 12.92 -4.84
CA GLN A 60 1.45 12.45 -6.21
C GLN A 60 0.97 11.00 -6.21
N GLY A 61 0.76 10.44 -7.39
CA GLY A 61 0.25 9.09 -7.48
C GLY A 61 -1.19 8.99 -7.01
N ALA A 62 -1.58 7.83 -6.52
CA ALA A 62 -2.97 7.49 -6.28
C ALA A 62 -3.46 7.68 -4.85
N TRP A 63 -2.57 7.99 -3.90
CA TRP A 63 -2.96 8.04 -2.48
C TRP A 63 -4.14 8.97 -2.20
N SER A 64 -4.09 10.19 -2.72
CA SER A 64 -5.14 11.18 -2.47
C SER A 64 -6.50 10.73 -2.99
N PHE A 65 -6.51 9.96 -4.07
CA PHE A 65 -7.73 9.39 -4.61
C PHE A 65 -8.14 8.13 -3.86
N MET A 66 -7.17 7.27 -3.53
CA MET A 66 -7.47 5.97 -2.93
C MET A 66 -7.86 6.06 -1.46
N GLU A 67 -7.30 7.00 -0.71
CA GLU A 67 -7.59 7.11 0.72
C GLU A 67 -9.08 7.18 1.03
N PRO A 68 -9.83 8.15 0.48
CA PRO A 68 -11.26 8.22 0.79
C PRO A 68 -12.06 7.03 0.23
N ASN A 69 -11.63 6.49 -0.90
CA ASN A 69 -12.31 5.33 -1.47
C ASN A 69 -12.11 4.07 -0.63
N ILE A 70 -10.90 3.87 -0.11
CA ILE A 70 -10.62 2.74 0.78
C ILE A 70 -11.38 2.93 2.10
N GLU A 71 -11.41 4.14 2.65
CA GLU A 71 -12.17 4.41 3.87
C GLU A 71 -13.65 4.11 3.67
N TRP A 72 -14.19 4.45 2.51
CA TRP A 72 -15.58 4.13 2.20
C TRP A 72 -15.81 2.62 2.26
N VAL A 73 -14.93 1.83 1.63
CA VAL A 73 -15.03 0.37 1.65
C VAL A 73 -14.97 -0.15 3.08
N LEU A 74 -14.00 0.34 3.87
CA LEU A 74 -13.85 -0.10 5.25
C LEU A 74 -15.05 0.25 6.12
N SER A 75 -15.76 1.34 5.80
CA SER A 75 -16.96 1.72 6.52
C SER A 75 -18.14 0.79 6.23
N ARG A 76 -18.11 0.07 5.10
CA ARG A 76 -19.17 -0.86 4.70
C ARG A 76 -18.95 -2.27 5.21
N MET A 77 -17.81 -2.55 5.83
CA MET A 77 -17.50 -3.85 6.40
C MET A 77 -17.25 -3.68 7.90
N LYS A 78 -17.14 -4.81 8.61
CA LYS A 78 -16.87 -4.79 10.05
C LYS A 78 -15.37 -4.73 10.30
N ALA A 79 -14.69 -3.77 9.69
CA ALA A 79 -13.25 -3.64 9.78
C ALA A 79 -12.82 -3.14 11.15
N LYS A 80 -11.82 -3.79 11.73
CA LYS A 80 -11.20 -3.35 12.97
C LYS A 80 -10.47 -2.02 12.79
N PHE A 81 -9.78 -1.87 11.65
CA PHE A 81 -9.06 -0.65 11.29
C PHE A 81 -9.85 0.07 10.20
N LYS A 82 -10.32 1.27 10.51
CA LYS A 82 -11.23 2.02 9.63
C LYS A 82 -10.54 2.91 8.61
N ARG A 83 -9.22 3.08 8.72
CA ARG A 83 -8.45 3.96 7.85
C ARG A 83 -7.23 3.23 7.31
N PRO A 84 -6.91 3.45 6.01
CA PRO A 84 -5.67 2.91 5.47
C PRO A 84 -4.46 3.68 5.97
N ILE A 85 -3.33 2.99 6.01
CA ILE A 85 -2.04 3.56 6.37
C ILE A 85 -1.27 3.80 5.08
N TYR A 86 -0.68 5.00 4.97
CA TYR A 86 0.17 5.31 3.84
C TYR A 86 1.60 4.83 4.08
N VAL A 87 2.18 4.17 3.08
CA VAL A 87 3.59 3.84 3.03
C VAL A 87 4.11 4.28 1.67
N GLY A 88 5.16 5.08 1.68
CA GLY A 88 5.73 5.60 0.46
C GLY A 88 6.69 6.73 0.75
N ARG A 89 7.00 7.51 -0.27
CA ARG A 89 7.87 8.67 -0.11
C ARG A 89 7.11 9.80 0.58
N PRO A 90 7.79 10.63 1.40
CA PRO A 90 7.14 11.78 2.02
C PRO A 90 6.70 12.80 0.96
N ALA A 91 5.71 13.63 1.32
CA ALA A 91 5.14 14.62 0.40
C ALA A 91 6.19 15.59 -0.14
N SER A 92 7.24 15.85 0.63
CA SER A 92 8.31 16.77 0.25
C SER A 92 9.37 16.15 -0.67
N ALA A 93 9.31 14.83 -0.92
CA ALA A 93 10.29 14.16 -1.74
C ALA A 93 10.13 14.52 -3.22
N SER A 94 11.24 14.55 -3.93
CA SER A 94 11.22 14.71 -5.38
C SER A 94 10.65 13.44 -6.01
N PRO A 95 9.85 13.58 -7.09
CA PRO A 95 9.33 12.40 -7.80
C PRO A 95 10.42 11.52 -8.40
N ALA A 96 11.58 12.13 -8.73
CA ALA A 96 12.72 11.40 -9.26
C ALA A 96 13.95 11.70 -8.42
N THR A 97 14.70 10.67 -8.07
CA THR A 97 15.98 10.84 -7.38
C THR A 97 17.08 11.03 -8.41
N GLY A 98 18.04 11.90 -8.12
CA GLY A 98 19.11 12.22 -9.05
C GLY A 98 20.13 11.10 -9.23
N LEU A 99 20.20 10.16 -8.29
CA LEU A 99 21.16 9.06 -8.33
C LEU A 99 20.43 7.74 -8.25
N ALA A 100 20.86 6.79 -9.09
CA ALA A 100 20.26 5.44 -9.12
C ALA A 100 20.43 4.71 -7.77
N SER A 101 21.54 4.94 -7.06
CA SER A 101 21.79 4.34 -5.76
C SER A 101 20.78 4.84 -4.72
N GLN A 102 20.47 6.13 -4.73
CA GLN A 102 19.46 6.70 -3.82
C GLN A 102 18.09 6.16 -4.12
N HIS A 103 17.78 5.99 -5.42
CA HIS A 103 16.48 5.42 -5.81
C HIS A 103 16.32 3.98 -5.30
N LYS A 104 17.34 3.17 -5.46
CA LYS A 104 17.33 1.79 -4.97
C LYS A 104 17.18 1.71 -3.46
N GLU A 105 17.88 2.57 -2.74
CA GLU A 105 17.81 2.59 -1.29
C GLU A 105 16.43 3.02 -0.81
N GLN A 106 15.86 4.06 -1.41
CA GLN A 106 14.53 4.52 -1.07
C GLN A 106 13.47 3.47 -1.36
N GLN A 107 13.63 2.76 -2.48
CA GLN A 107 12.72 1.69 -2.85
C GLN A 107 12.78 0.55 -1.83
N LYS A 108 13.98 0.18 -1.41
CA LYS A 108 14.17 -0.87 -0.41
C LYS A 108 13.53 -0.48 0.92
N LEU A 109 13.73 0.75 1.38
CA LEU A 109 13.14 1.24 2.63
C LEU A 109 11.62 1.25 2.58
N LEU A 110 11.07 1.68 1.47
CA LEU A 110 9.64 1.70 1.23
C LEU A 110 9.03 0.30 1.33
N VAL A 111 9.64 -0.69 0.68
CA VAL A 111 9.20 -2.07 0.72
C VAL A 111 9.30 -2.64 2.14
N GLU A 112 10.40 -2.39 2.82
CA GLU A 112 10.59 -2.85 4.20
C GLU A 112 9.54 -2.26 5.13
N GLU A 113 9.24 -0.98 5.00
CA GLU A 113 8.24 -0.33 5.84
C GLU A 113 6.86 -0.94 5.61
N ALA A 114 6.50 -1.20 4.36
CA ALA A 114 5.20 -1.78 4.03
C ALA A 114 5.02 -3.18 4.62
N LEU A 115 6.08 -3.96 4.66
CA LEU A 115 6.02 -5.34 5.15
C LEU A 115 6.24 -5.47 6.66
N ASN A 116 6.81 -4.46 7.32
CA ASN A 116 7.19 -4.53 8.74
C ASN A 116 6.28 -3.71 9.66
N LEU A 117 5.11 -3.28 9.21
CA LEU A 117 4.24 -2.40 9.99
C LEU A 117 3.84 -2.99 11.35
N LYS A 118 3.68 -4.30 11.44
CA LYS A 118 3.34 -4.94 12.71
C LYS A 118 4.46 -4.80 13.74
N GLU A 119 5.70 -4.83 13.30
CA GLU A 119 6.84 -4.71 14.19
C GLU A 119 7.03 -3.27 14.66
N ASN A 120 6.70 -2.32 13.81
CA ASN A 120 6.89 -0.90 14.10
C ASN A 120 5.82 -0.32 15.02
N LYS A 121 4.75 -1.04 15.28
CA LYS A 121 3.65 -0.59 16.13
C LYS A 121 3.74 -1.09 17.57
N LYS A 122 4.76 -1.82 17.87
CA LYS A 122 5.03 -2.21 19.26
C LYS A 122 5.74 -1.06 20.04
#